data_0621b120fda9886811d8e574eedf2c85
#
_entry.id   0621b120fda9886811d8e574eedf2c85
#
_cell.length_a   1.000
_cell.length_b   1.000
_cell.length_c   1.000
_cell.angle_alpha   90.00
_cell.angle_beta   90.00
_cell.angle_gamma   90.00
#
_symmetry.space_group_name_H-M   'P 1'
#
loop_
_entity.id
_entity.type
_entity.pdbx_description
1 polymer ?
#
loop_
_entity_poly.entity_id
_entity_poly.type
_entity_poly.pdbx_seq_one_letter_code
_entity_poly.pdbx_strand_id
1 'polypeptide(L)'
;AHMSVATASVAGVPRIIACTPPFNGVPNPAVIAAMHLGGAHEIYVLGGIQAVGAMAIGTETIVPVHLLVGPGNAFVAEAKRQLFGRVGIDLFAGPTETMVIADETAADAELCATDLLGQAEHGYNSPCVLLTNSEKLARATMAEIERILTILPTADTARKSWEDYGEVIVCDTYDEMLAVADDIASEHVQVMTDRDDWF
;
A
#
# COMPACT_ATOMS: atom_id res chain seq x y z
N ALA A 1 -0.51 2.77 -12.84
CA ALA A 1 -0.46 3.64 -14.03
C ALA A 1 -1.51 4.74 -14.00
N HIS A 2 -2.81 4.39 -13.87
CA HIS A 2 -3.88 5.41 -13.93
C HIS A 2 -3.82 6.42 -12.79
N MET A 3 -3.56 6.02 -11.56
CA MET A 3 -3.50 6.92 -10.40
C MET A 3 -2.47 8.05 -10.56
N SER A 4 -1.31 7.77 -11.15
CA SER A 4 -0.26 8.78 -11.32
C SER A 4 -0.39 9.50 -12.69
N VAL A 5 -0.50 8.75 -13.78
CA VAL A 5 -0.47 9.30 -15.14
C VAL A 5 -1.72 10.10 -15.45
N ALA A 6 -2.92 9.56 -15.16
CA ALA A 6 -4.17 10.27 -15.41
C ALA A 6 -4.29 11.54 -14.54
N THR A 7 -3.88 11.48 -13.27
CA THR A 7 -3.87 12.65 -12.39
C THR A 7 -2.96 13.75 -12.94
N ALA A 8 -1.75 13.41 -13.38
CA ALA A 8 -0.83 14.37 -14.00
C ALA A 8 -1.42 14.96 -15.30
N SER A 9 -2.06 14.13 -16.11
CA SER A 9 -2.73 14.57 -17.36
C SER A 9 -3.87 15.56 -17.07
N VAL A 10 -4.75 15.23 -16.12
CA VAL A 10 -5.87 16.12 -15.72
C VAL A 10 -5.36 17.42 -15.10
N ALA A 11 -4.25 17.35 -14.37
CA ALA A 11 -3.58 18.54 -13.82
C ALA A 11 -2.89 19.42 -14.88
N GLY A 12 -2.91 19.03 -16.15
CA GLY A 12 -2.33 19.80 -17.25
C GLY A 12 -0.79 19.75 -17.29
N VAL A 13 -0.17 18.72 -16.73
CA VAL A 13 1.30 18.56 -16.80
C VAL A 13 1.73 18.36 -18.26
N PRO A 14 2.57 19.24 -18.81
CA PRO A 14 2.85 19.29 -20.25
C PRO A 14 3.71 18.10 -20.73
N ARG A 15 4.45 17.45 -19.83
CA ARG A 15 5.30 16.30 -20.15
C ARG A 15 5.22 15.26 -19.05
N ILE A 16 4.68 14.10 -19.37
CA ILE A 16 4.47 12.97 -18.45
C ILE A 16 5.31 11.80 -18.93
N ILE A 17 6.27 11.38 -18.11
CA ILE A 17 7.08 10.17 -18.32
C ILE A 17 6.54 9.09 -17.39
N ALA A 18 6.37 7.88 -17.89
CA ALA A 18 5.99 6.72 -17.11
C ALA A 18 7.07 5.63 -17.21
N CYS A 19 7.43 5.05 -16.08
CA CYS A 19 8.36 3.92 -16.01
C CYS A 19 7.67 2.69 -15.41
N THR A 20 7.99 1.52 -15.93
CA THR A 20 7.54 0.23 -15.38
C THR A 20 8.67 -0.79 -15.49
N PRO A 21 8.93 -1.60 -14.45
CA PRO A 21 9.89 -2.68 -14.57
C PRO A 21 9.44 -3.71 -15.61
N PRO A 22 10.35 -4.46 -16.22
CA PRO A 22 9.99 -5.58 -17.06
C PRO A 22 9.31 -6.68 -16.21
N PHE A 23 8.36 -7.37 -16.80
CA PHE A 23 7.75 -8.59 -16.26
C PHE A 23 8.23 -9.78 -17.08
N ASN A 24 8.90 -10.75 -16.47
CA ASN A 24 9.54 -11.87 -17.15
C ASN A 24 10.46 -11.45 -18.33
N GLY A 25 11.21 -10.35 -18.15
CA GLY A 25 12.14 -9.85 -19.15
C GLY A 25 11.52 -9.03 -20.29
N VAL A 26 10.21 -8.84 -20.30
CA VAL A 26 9.47 -8.11 -21.34
C VAL A 26 8.54 -7.06 -20.73
N PRO A 27 8.16 -5.99 -21.45
CA PRO A 27 7.14 -5.07 -20.96
C PRO A 27 5.78 -5.77 -20.81
N ASN A 28 5.08 -5.49 -19.71
CA ASN A 28 3.70 -5.97 -19.54
C ASN A 28 2.75 -5.17 -20.44
N PRO A 29 2.09 -5.81 -21.44
CA PRO A 29 1.25 -5.08 -22.40
C PRO A 29 0.10 -4.32 -21.76
N ALA A 30 -0.53 -4.86 -20.70
CA ALA A 30 -1.65 -4.19 -20.04
C ALA A 30 -1.19 -2.92 -19.30
N VAL A 31 0.00 -2.96 -18.67
CA VAL A 31 0.57 -1.79 -18.00
C VAL A 31 0.95 -0.70 -19.03
N ILE A 32 1.57 -1.08 -20.14
CA ILE A 32 1.92 -0.15 -21.23
C ILE A 32 0.65 0.49 -21.81
N ALA A 33 -0.39 -0.31 -22.10
CA ALA A 33 -1.67 0.20 -22.59
C ALA A 33 -2.32 1.17 -21.57
N ALA A 34 -2.31 0.86 -20.29
CA ALA A 34 -2.83 1.72 -19.24
C ALA A 34 -2.07 3.05 -19.12
N MET A 35 -0.75 3.04 -19.25
CA MET A 35 0.06 4.26 -19.27
C MET A 35 -0.24 5.12 -20.50
N HIS A 36 -0.33 4.51 -21.68
CA HIS A 36 -0.65 5.22 -22.92
C HIS A 36 -2.05 5.83 -22.87
N LEU A 37 -3.05 5.06 -22.50
CA LEU A 37 -4.44 5.54 -22.38
C LEU A 37 -4.61 6.59 -21.29
N GLY A 38 -3.78 6.54 -20.23
CA GLY A 38 -3.74 7.56 -19.17
C GLY A 38 -3.13 8.89 -19.61
N GLY A 39 -2.45 8.95 -20.75
CA GLY A 39 -1.85 10.17 -21.30
C GLY A 39 -0.33 10.30 -21.08
N ALA A 40 0.39 9.21 -20.84
CA ALA A 40 1.85 9.27 -20.79
C ALA A 40 2.42 9.62 -22.19
N HIS A 41 3.31 10.61 -22.24
CA HIS A 41 3.98 11.06 -23.46
C HIS A 41 5.16 10.16 -23.80
N GLU A 42 5.86 9.66 -22.78
CA GLU A 42 7.02 8.79 -22.90
C GLU A 42 6.86 7.62 -21.92
N ILE A 43 7.16 6.40 -22.39
CA ILE A 43 7.05 5.18 -21.58
C ILE A 43 8.38 4.42 -21.67
N TYR A 44 8.97 4.14 -20.51
CA TYR A 44 10.22 3.39 -20.40
C TYR A 44 10.04 2.10 -19.61
N VAL A 45 10.64 1.03 -20.11
CA VAL A 45 10.69 -0.26 -19.39
C VAL A 45 11.90 -0.27 -18.48
N LEU A 46 11.75 0.37 -17.34
CA LEU A 46 12.77 0.57 -16.32
C LEU A 46 12.08 0.71 -14.96
N GLY A 47 12.64 0.12 -13.92
CA GLY A 47 12.04 0.14 -12.58
C GLY A 47 13.05 0.41 -11.47
N GLY A 48 12.56 0.43 -10.23
CA GLY A 48 13.39 0.58 -9.04
C GLY A 48 14.16 1.90 -8.97
N ILE A 49 15.27 1.89 -8.26
CA ILE A 49 16.15 3.07 -8.09
C ILE A 49 16.73 3.58 -9.41
N GLN A 50 16.88 2.68 -10.39
CA GLN A 50 17.39 3.03 -11.71
C GLN A 50 16.43 3.96 -12.46
N ALA A 51 15.11 3.70 -12.38
CA ALA A 51 14.10 4.58 -12.95
C ALA A 51 14.09 5.94 -12.24
N VAL A 52 14.13 5.93 -10.91
CA VAL A 52 14.17 7.15 -10.09
C VAL A 52 15.39 8.00 -10.43
N GLY A 53 16.58 7.39 -10.45
CA GLY A 53 17.81 8.08 -10.80
C GLY A 53 17.82 8.61 -12.23
N ALA A 54 17.39 7.80 -13.20
CA ALA A 54 17.33 8.20 -14.61
C ALA A 54 16.37 9.38 -14.83
N MET A 55 15.20 9.36 -14.21
CA MET A 55 14.23 10.47 -14.31
C MET A 55 14.70 11.73 -13.58
N ALA A 56 15.37 11.61 -12.43
CA ALA A 56 15.80 12.78 -11.65
C ALA A 56 17.06 13.46 -12.22
N ILE A 57 18.02 12.65 -12.68
CA ILE A 57 19.34 13.13 -13.10
C ILE A 57 19.39 13.33 -14.61
N GLY A 58 18.64 12.54 -15.34
CA GLY A 58 18.69 12.43 -16.80
C GLY A 58 19.68 11.38 -17.29
N THR A 59 19.49 10.97 -18.52
CA THR A 59 20.38 10.10 -19.29
C THR A 59 20.48 10.62 -20.72
N GLU A 60 21.17 9.93 -21.62
CA GLU A 60 21.17 10.28 -23.05
C GLU A 60 19.77 10.24 -23.67
N THR A 61 18.85 9.43 -23.14
CA THR A 61 17.51 9.21 -23.70
C THR A 61 16.38 9.75 -22.83
N ILE A 62 16.61 9.97 -21.54
CA ILE A 62 15.61 10.44 -20.61
C ILE A 62 15.99 11.85 -20.14
N VAL A 63 15.24 12.85 -20.58
CA VAL A 63 15.40 14.22 -20.09
C VAL A 63 14.91 14.29 -18.64
N PRO A 64 15.63 14.98 -17.74
CA PRO A 64 15.23 15.07 -16.33
C PRO A 64 13.81 15.61 -16.13
N VAL A 65 13.17 15.15 -15.08
CA VAL A 65 11.86 15.61 -14.66
C VAL A 65 11.96 16.57 -13.48
N HIS A 66 10.88 17.33 -13.22
CA HIS A 66 10.81 18.25 -12.08
C HIS A 66 10.14 17.61 -10.85
N LEU A 67 9.34 16.54 -11.06
CA LEU A 67 8.61 15.86 -10.00
C LEU A 67 8.62 14.35 -10.26
N LEU A 68 8.89 13.56 -9.22
CA LEU A 68 8.79 12.12 -9.18
C LEU A 68 7.55 11.71 -8.38
N VAL A 69 6.71 10.87 -8.96
CA VAL A 69 5.47 10.39 -8.35
C VAL A 69 5.37 8.88 -8.47
N GLY A 70 4.95 8.24 -7.43
CA GLY A 70 4.66 6.81 -7.43
C GLY A 70 5.25 6.07 -6.23
N PRO A 71 4.58 4.98 -5.81
CA PRO A 71 5.04 4.13 -4.73
C PRO A 71 6.23 3.26 -5.17
N GLY A 72 6.89 2.67 -4.20
CA GLY A 72 7.96 1.72 -4.42
C GLY A 72 8.39 1.06 -3.12
N ASN A 73 9.37 0.17 -3.22
CA ASN A 73 9.97 -0.45 -2.05
C ASN A 73 10.88 0.54 -1.28
N ALA A 74 11.43 0.10 -0.15
CA ALA A 74 12.30 0.92 0.71
C ALA A 74 13.50 1.55 -0.05
N PHE A 75 14.04 0.86 -1.07
CA PHE A 75 15.13 1.42 -1.88
C PHE A 75 14.65 2.58 -2.76
N VAL A 76 13.45 2.50 -3.32
CA VAL A 76 12.83 3.58 -4.10
C VAL A 76 12.52 4.77 -3.19
N ALA A 77 11.98 4.53 -2.01
CA ALA A 77 11.74 5.57 -1.00
C ALA A 77 13.04 6.28 -0.61
N GLU A 78 14.11 5.53 -0.35
CA GLU A 78 15.43 6.08 -0.03
C GLU A 78 16.03 6.87 -1.20
N ALA A 79 15.90 6.40 -2.43
CA ALA A 79 16.34 7.14 -3.60
C ALA A 79 15.59 8.47 -3.77
N LYS A 80 14.27 8.48 -3.55
CA LYS A 80 13.46 9.72 -3.52
C LYS A 80 13.93 10.66 -2.42
N ARG A 81 14.20 10.14 -1.22
CA ARG A 81 14.71 10.92 -0.10
C ARG A 81 16.05 11.62 -0.42
N GLN A 82 16.98 10.92 -1.04
CA GLN A 82 18.30 11.48 -1.43
C GLN A 82 18.20 12.50 -2.56
N LEU A 83 17.20 12.40 -3.41
CA LEU A 83 17.00 13.30 -4.56
C LEU A 83 16.07 14.46 -4.28
N PHE A 84 15.37 14.44 -3.13
CA PHE A 84 14.50 15.54 -2.70
C PHE A 84 15.28 16.85 -2.59
N GLY A 85 14.71 17.91 -3.13
CA GLY A 85 15.37 19.20 -3.25
C GLY A 85 16.06 19.43 -4.61
N ARG A 86 16.61 18.37 -5.24
CA ARG A 86 17.02 18.39 -6.64
C ARG A 86 15.82 18.23 -7.58
N VAL A 87 14.89 17.37 -7.19
CA VAL A 87 13.62 17.09 -7.86
C VAL A 87 12.52 17.07 -6.80
N GLY A 88 11.31 17.48 -7.15
CA GLY A 88 10.14 17.31 -6.28
C GLY A 88 9.77 15.82 -6.16
N ILE A 89 9.20 15.45 -5.04
CA ILE A 89 8.65 14.11 -4.84
C ILE A 89 7.21 14.22 -4.31
N ASP A 90 6.41 13.17 -4.46
CA ASP A 90 5.09 13.05 -3.84
C ASP A 90 5.22 12.87 -2.32
N LEU A 91 5.71 11.72 -1.88
CA LEU A 91 5.93 11.39 -0.46
C LEU A 91 7.00 10.30 -0.31
N PHE A 92 7.47 10.13 0.90
CA PHE A 92 8.31 8.98 1.29
C PHE A 92 7.40 7.82 1.68
N ALA A 93 6.86 7.10 0.69
CA ALA A 93 6.02 5.95 0.96
C ALA A 93 6.85 4.82 1.57
N GLY A 94 6.56 4.48 2.82
CA GLY A 94 7.04 3.29 3.50
C GLY A 94 6.13 2.08 3.24
N PRO A 95 6.29 1.00 4.00
CA PRO A 95 5.30 -0.06 4.07
C PRO A 95 3.96 0.52 4.53
N THR A 96 2.88 0.19 3.84
CA THR A 96 1.54 0.64 4.22
C THR A 96 1.02 -0.18 5.39
N GLU A 97 0.44 0.48 6.36
CA GLU A 97 -0.17 -0.10 7.55
C GLU A 97 -1.70 -0.13 7.42
N THR A 98 -2.31 -1.19 7.92
CA THR A 98 -3.77 -1.30 7.96
C THR A 98 -4.26 -1.62 9.35
N MET A 99 -5.29 -0.91 9.79
CA MET A 99 -6.06 -1.20 10.99
C MET A 99 -7.50 -1.55 10.62
N VAL A 100 -7.99 -2.66 11.15
CA VAL A 100 -9.41 -3.04 11.11
C VAL A 100 -9.97 -2.80 12.50
N ILE A 101 -10.90 -1.85 12.60
CA ILE A 101 -11.67 -1.57 13.82
C ILE A 101 -13.01 -2.28 13.69
N ALA A 102 -13.26 -3.31 14.50
CA ALA A 102 -14.40 -4.18 14.31
C ALA A 102 -15.07 -4.59 15.61
N ASP A 103 -16.40 -4.76 15.57
CA ASP A 103 -17.18 -5.38 16.62
C ASP A 103 -18.05 -6.54 16.09
N GLU A 104 -18.69 -7.30 16.98
CA GLU A 104 -19.54 -8.44 16.59
C GLU A 104 -20.85 -8.05 15.89
N THR A 105 -21.19 -6.77 15.85
CA THR A 105 -22.47 -6.30 15.28
C THR A 105 -22.39 -6.09 13.78
N ALA A 106 -21.26 -5.62 13.28
CA ALA A 106 -21.06 -5.23 11.88
C ALA A 106 -20.03 -6.09 11.12
N ALA A 107 -19.18 -6.84 11.83
CA ALA A 107 -18.13 -7.64 11.23
C ALA A 107 -18.20 -9.11 11.61
N ASP A 108 -17.75 -9.97 10.71
CA ASP A 108 -17.42 -11.37 11.00
C ASP A 108 -15.90 -11.62 10.89
N ALA A 109 -15.49 -12.77 11.39
CA ALA A 109 -14.09 -13.14 11.47
C ALA A 109 -13.43 -13.32 10.08
N GLU A 110 -14.17 -13.81 9.09
CA GLU A 110 -13.65 -14.05 7.73
C GLU A 110 -13.39 -12.71 7.03
N LEU A 111 -14.28 -11.73 7.21
CA LEU A 111 -14.13 -10.39 6.67
C LEU A 111 -12.89 -9.70 7.25
N CYS A 112 -12.77 -9.67 8.59
CA CYS A 112 -11.61 -9.11 9.27
C CYS A 112 -10.30 -9.78 8.82
N ALA A 113 -10.25 -11.12 8.77
CA ALA A 113 -9.07 -11.86 8.37
C ALA A 113 -8.69 -11.61 6.91
N THR A 114 -9.68 -11.46 6.03
CA THR A 114 -9.45 -11.19 4.60
C THR A 114 -8.79 -9.83 4.41
N ASP A 115 -9.28 -8.80 5.08
CA ASP A 115 -8.72 -7.45 4.95
C ASP A 115 -7.32 -7.33 5.56
N LEU A 116 -7.08 -7.95 6.72
CA LEU A 116 -5.75 -8.00 7.34
C LEU A 116 -4.74 -8.72 6.43
N LEU A 117 -5.11 -9.87 5.88
CA LEU A 117 -4.23 -10.61 4.98
C LEU A 117 -4.08 -9.95 3.61
N GLY A 118 -5.10 -9.22 3.14
CA GLY A 118 -5.03 -8.40 1.93
C GLY A 118 -3.95 -7.31 2.02
N GLN A 119 -3.68 -6.79 3.22
CA GLN A 119 -2.54 -5.90 3.44
C GLN A 119 -1.24 -6.68 3.67
N ALA A 120 -1.26 -7.73 4.47
CA ALA A 120 -0.07 -8.52 4.78
C ALA A 120 0.63 -9.10 3.54
N GLU A 121 -0.13 -9.40 2.46
CA GLU A 121 0.43 -9.93 1.21
C GLU A 121 1.24 -8.92 0.39
N HIS A 122 1.14 -7.61 0.68
CA HIS A 122 1.89 -6.57 -0.05
C HIS A 122 3.39 -6.59 0.21
N GLY A 123 3.84 -7.13 1.35
CA GLY A 123 5.26 -7.23 1.67
C GLY A 123 5.52 -7.82 3.04
N TYR A 124 6.74 -8.30 3.26
CA TYR A 124 7.16 -8.95 4.51
C TYR A 124 7.12 -8.02 5.74
N ASN A 125 6.93 -6.74 5.56
CA ASN A 125 6.95 -5.70 6.58
C ASN A 125 5.71 -4.78 6.52
N SER A 126 4.55 -5.35 6.20
CA SER A 126 3.27 -4.65 6.15
C SER A 126 2.49 -4.87 7.45
N PRO A 127 2.46 -3.91 8.39
CA PRO A 127 1.73 -4.07 9.65
C PRO A 127 0.23 -4.17 9.44
N CYS A 128 -0.41 -5.05 10.20
CA CYS A 128 -1.85 -5.27 10.18
C CYS A 128 -2.37 -5.39 11.61
N VAL A 129 -3.32 -4.54 11.98
CA VAL A 129 -3.85 -4.49 13.33
C VAL A 129 -5.35 -4.76 13.31
N LEU A 130 -5.81 -5.73 14.11
CA LEU A 130 -7.21 -5.84 14.49
C LEU A 130 -7.43 -5.15 15.83
N LEU A 131 -8.30 -4.19 15.85
CA LEU A 131 -8.76 -3.52 17.06
C LEU A 131 -10.23 -3.84 17.30
N THR A 132 -10.57 -4.46 18.42
CA THR A 132 -11.93 -4.92 18.70
C THR A 132 -12.27 -4.86 20.19
N ASN A 133 -13.57 -4.76 20.51
CA ASN A 133 -14.08 -4.93 21.87
C ASN A 133 -14.65 -6.33 22.13
N SER A 134 -14.42 -7.28 21.21
CA SER A 134 -14.90 -8.64 21.33
C SER A 134 -13.74 -9.65 21.33
N GLU A 135 -13.45 -10.26 22.48
CA GLU A 135 -12.50 -11.38 22.56
C GLU A 135 -12.92 -12.56 21.66
N LYS A 136 -14.22 -12.78 21.51
CA LYS A 136 -14.73 -13.83 20.62
C LYS A 136 -14.41 -13.55 19.16
N LEU A 137 -14.63 -12.32 18.67
CA LEU A 137 -14.29 -11.91 17.32
C LEU A 137 -12.77 -11.99 17.12
N ALA A 138 -11.96 -11.49 18.06
CA ALA A 138 -10.52 -11.57 18.02
C ALA A 138 -10.00 -12.99 17.83
N ARG A 139 -10.45 -13.93 18.66
CA ARG A 139 -10.07 -15.36 18.57
C ARG A 139 -10.54 -16.03 17.27
N ALA A 140 -11.76 -15.69 16.83
CA ALA A 140 -12.29 -16.22 15.57
C ALA A 140 -11.50 -15.69 14.37
N THR A 141 -11.15 -14.40 14.35
CA THR A 141 -10.33 -13.80 13.28
C THR A 141 -8.93 -14.44 13.21
N MET A 142 -8.29 -14.68 14.35
CA MET A 142 -7.01 -15.41 14.36
C MET A 142 -7.12 -16.82 13.77
N ALA A 143 -8.22 -17.53 14.05
CA ALA A 143 -8.46 -18.85 13.48
C ALA A 143 -8.72 -18.78 11.96
N GLU A 144 -9.47 -17.76 11.50
CA GLU A 144 -9.72 -17.54 10.08
C GLU A 144 -8.46 -17.14 9.31
N ILE A 145 -7.57 -16.34 9.89
CA ILE A 145 -6.26 -16.01 9.31
C ILE A 145 -5.49 -17.29 9.01
N GLU A 146 -5.40 -18.22 9.98
CA GLU A 146 -4.71 -19.51 9.76
C GLU A 146 -5.40 -20.34 8.66
N ARG A 147 -6.73 -20.35 8.60
CA ARG A 147 -7.48 -21.03 7.54
C ARG A 147 -7.20 -20.42 6.17
N ILE A 148 -7.30 -19.10 6.03
CA ILE A 148 -7.11 -18.41 4.76
C ILE A 148 -5.67 -18.58 4.26
N LEU A 149 -4.68 -18.55 5.14
CA LEU A 149 -3.29 -18.80 4.79
C LEU A 149 -3.03 -20.20 4.21
N THR A 150 -3.96 -21.17 4.34
CA THR A 150 -3.83 -22.48 3.67
C THR A 150 -4.21 -22.45 2.20
N ILE A 151 -4.97 -21.45 1.75
CA ILE A 151 -5.51 -21.34 0.39
C ILE A 151 -5.04 -20.10 -0.37
N LEU A 152 -4.44 -19.14 0.33
CA LEU A 152 -3.99 -17.86 -0.25
C LEU A 152 -2.77 -18.11 -1.16
N PRO A 153 -2.77 -17.70 -2.43
CA PRO A 153 -1.62 -17.86 -3.33
C PRO A 153 -0.34 -17.16 -2.85
N THR A 154 -0.49 -16.08 -2.09
CA THR A 154 0.59 -15.25 -1.53
C THR A 154 0.90 -15.57 -0.06
N ALA A 155 0.48 -16.75 0.40
CA ALA A 155 0.57 -17.16 1.82
C ALA A 155 1.97 -17.00 2.43
N ASP A 156 3.04 -17.28 1.68
CA ASP A 156 4.41 -17.15 2.20
C ASP A 156 4.74 -15.73 2.62
N THR A 157 4.32 -14.73 1.83
CA THR A 157 4.53 -13.32 2.15
C THR A 157 3.60 -12.88 3.28
N ALA A 158 2.30 -13.18 3.15
CA ALA A 158 1.28 -12.76 4.11
C ALA A 158 1.52 -13.36 5.51
N ARG A 159 1.89 -14.66 5.58
CA ARG A 159 2.22 -15.33 6.85
C ARG A 159 3.40 -14.66 7.53
N LYS A 160 4.49 -14.41 6.81
CA LYS A 160 5.67 -13.81 7.39
C LYS A 160 5.40 -12.39 7.91
N SER A 161 4.62 -11.60 7.15
CA SER A 161 4.21 -10.28 7.58
C SER A 161 3.32 -10.34 8.82
N TRP A 162 2.33 -11.25 8.85
CA TRP A 162 1.44 -11.44 9.99
C TRP A 162 2.18 -11.91 11.25
N GLU A 163 3.10 -12.86 11.13
CA GLU A 163 3.90 -13.36 12.26
C GLU A 163 4.80 -12.28 12.88
N ASP A 164 5.35 -11.38 12.06
CA ASP A 164 6.30 -10.38 12.51
C ASP A 164 5.63 -9.05 12.93
N TYR A 165 4.50 -8.68 12.30
CA TYR A 165 3.88 -7.35 12.40
C TYR A 165 2.36 -7.38 12.56
N GLY A 166 1.74 -8.56 12.66
CA GLY A 166 0.31 -8.69 12.93
C GLY A 166 0.02 -8.47 14.41
N GLU A 167 -1.00 -7.67 14.71
CA GLU A 167 -1.44 -7.43 16.09
C GLU A 167 -2.95 -7.60 16.22
N VAL A 168 -3.38 -8.13 17.37
CA VAL A 168 -4.79 -8.23 17.75
C VAL A 168 -4.96 -7.60 19.12
N ILE A 169 -5.63 -6.47 19.16
CA ILE A 169 -5.85 -5.68 20.37
C ILE A 169 -7.32 -5.77 20.78
N VAL A 170 -7.56 -6.20 22.01
CA VAL A 170 -8.91 -6.27 22.58
C VAL A 170 -9.06 -5.20 23.63
N CYS A 171 -10.01 -4.30 23.43
CA CYS A 171 -10.35 -3.20 24.32
C CYS A 171 -11.64 -3.49 25.10
N ASP A 172 -11.81 -2.91 26.27
CA ASP A 172 -13.02 -3.06 27.08
C ASP A 172 -14.17 -2.17 26.59
N THR A 173 -13.86 -1.04 25.94
CA THR A 173 -14.84 -0.02 25.52
C THR A 173 -14.52 0.59 24.16
N TYR A 174 -15.52 1.23 23.53
CA TYR A 174 -15.31 2.02 22.31
C TYR A 174 -14.40 3.24 22.54
N ASP A 175 -14.47 3.89 23.71
CA ASP A 175 -13.59 5.01 24.06
C ASP A 175 -12.12 4.56 24.08
N GLU A 176 -11.86 3.36 24.60
CA GLU A 176 -10.51 2.78 24.59
C GLU A 176 -10.07 2.40 23.18
N MET A 177 -10.97 1.82 22.37
CA MET A 177 -10.68 1.54 20.95
C MET A 177 -10.30 2.83 20.20
N LEU A 178 -11.06 3.91 20.41
CA LEU A 178 -10.77 5.20 19.78
C LEU A 178 -9.39 5.74 20.20
N ALA A 179 -9.08 5.69 21.51
CA ALA A 179 -7.80 6.14 22.01
C ALA A 179 -6.61 5.34 21.44
N VAL A 180 -6.76 4.01 21.33
CA VAL A 180 -5.75 3.13 20.74
C VAL A 180 -5.63 3.37 19.23
N ALA A 181 -6.75 3.57 18.53
CA ALA A 181 -6.74 3.88 17.10
C ALA A 181 -6.00 5.19 16.80
N ASP A 182 -6.25 6.22 17.59
CA ASP A 182 -5.57 7.52 17.47
C ASP A 182 -4.07 7.43 17.80
N ASP A 183 -3.69 6.60 18.77
CA ASP A 183 -2.27 6.42 19.15
C ASP A 183 -1.48 5.67 18.07
N ILE A 184 -2.07 4.64 17.47
CA ILE A 184 -1.45 3.89 16.36
C ILE A 184 -1.46 4.69 15.07
N ALA A 185 -2.59 5.36 14.74
CA ALA A 185 -2.78 6.23 13.58
C ALA A 185 -2.35 5.60 12.24
N SER A 186 -2.83 4.38 11.96
CA SER A 186 -2.50 3.65 10.73
C SER A 186 -2.90 4.42 9.46
N GLU A 187 -2.14 4.24 8.38
CA GLU A 187 -2.39 4.88 7.08
C GLU A 187 -3.76 4.50 6.49
N HIS A 188 -4.15 3.22 6.62
CA HIS A 188 -5.46 2.74 6.24
C HIS A 188 -6.23 2.27 7.47
N VAL A 189 -7.42 2.83 7.66
CA VAL A 189 -8.32 2.43 8.74
C VAL A 189 -9.64 1.98 8.13
N GLN A 190 -10.05 0.75 8.47
CA GLN A 190 -11.32 0.18 8.06
C GLN A 190 -12.22 0.01 9.27
N VAL A 191 -13.33 0.75 9.29
CA VAL A 191 -14.28 0.74 10.40
C VAL A 191 -15.42 -0.21 10.07
N MET A 192 -15.57 -1.27 10.88
CA MET A 192 -16.58 -2.33 10.76
C MET A 192 -17.36 -2.44 12.05
N THR A 193 -18.02 -1.35 12.44
CA THR A 193 -18.87 -1.28 13.63
C THR A 193 -20.24 -0.69 13.25
N ASP A 194 -21.26 -0.87 14.08
CA ASP A 194 -22.53 -0.15 13.97
C ASP A 194 -22.45 1.29 14.52
N ARG A 195 -21.28 1.69 14.96
CA ARG A 195 -20.93 2.98 15.56
C ARG A 195 -19.85 3.69 14.74
N ASP A 196 -19.97 3.67 13.42
CA ASP A 196 -19.01 4.27 12.48
C ASP A 196 -18.85 5.79 12.65
N ASP A 197 -19.83 6.46 13.25
CA ASP A 197 -19.78 7.87 13.63
C ASP A 197 -18.84 8.19 14.81
N TRP A 198 -18.28 7.16 15.47
CA TRP A 198 -17.30 7.31 16.58
C TRP A 198 -15.86 7.42 16.10
N PHE A 199 -15.56 6.81 14.96
CA PHE A 199 -14.24 6.70 14.36
C PHE A 199 -14.20 7.51 13.05
#